data_09187f9a81d8d019d4fadf9bd381db10
#
_entry.id   09187f9a81d8d019d4fadf9bd381db10
#
_cell.length_a   1.000
_cell.length_b   1.000
_cell.length_c   1.000
_cell.angle_alpha   90.00
_cell.angle_beta   90.00
_cell.angle_gamma   90.00
#
_symmetry.space_group_name_H-M   'P 1'
#
loop_
_entity.id
_entity.type
_entity.pdbx_description
1 polymer ?
#
loop_
_entity_poly.entity_id
_entity_poly.type
_entity_poly.pdbx_seq_one_letter_code
_entity_poly.pdbx_strand_id
1 'polypeptide(L)'
;LNDATSLTVFRFALAAIITNNFIWYTAVSDFILVSLSGIAIGLFFGLVFYAFYKWLPTTANLDIALSFVLPYLIYLTAEAVHSSGVLAVVSGGLFISYQNHFIFSHSSRLKSNAVWPAIIFILNAVIFFLIGLQLPRITEGIKNMAFSYALEIALIISFLIIVVRLFAGFFSSIFTSFISRYITVAVSHPGWRNPMIISCAGMRGVVSLASALAIPLMLPGGQPFPYRDLILFITFIVIIVTLVGQGLALPWIVRILKPEKLVEEKQDDQQVMEIDQHLLSAAIDELNSKYSKELKENGLLKNKMEMLTYKVGLYKSLGNDQKMVESLAMINRFKKIMVKVTEHERKQLHIFRHKEEFDDNIIRLIEKRLDLEEERLEDDIE
;
A
#
# COMPACT_ATOMS: atom_id res chain seq x y z
N LEU A 1 -2.84 4.33 10.15
CA LEU A 1 -3.33 4.52 11.53
C LEU A 1 -2.46 5.50 12.30
N ASN A 2 -1.14 5.38 12.29
CA ASN A 2 -0.21 6.24 13.05
C ASN A 2 -0.35 7.73 12.66
N ASP A 3 -0.43 8.03 11.36
CA ASP A 3 -0.59 9.40 10.84
C ASP A 3 -1.95 10.00 11.24
N ALA A 4 -3.00 9.19 11.26
CA ALA A 4 -4.34 9.62 11.68
C ALA A 4 -4.38 9.99 13.17
N THR A 5 -3.73 9.18 14.01
CA THR A 5 -3.63 9.45 15.45
C THR A 5 -2.83 10.73 15.72
N SER A 6 -1.68 10.91 15.07
CA SER A 6 -0.85 12.11 15.25
C SER A 6 -1.56 13.38 14.77
N LEU A 7 -2.33 13.33 13.67
CA LEU A 7 -3.14 14.46 13.20
C LEU A 7 -4.22 14.85 14.22
N THR A 8 -4.86 13.86 14.82
CA THR A 8 -5.89 14.12 15.84
C THR A 8 -5.28 14.77 17.08
N VAL A 9 -4.14 14.25 17.57
CA VAL A 9 -3.39 14.87 18.69
C VAL A 9 -2.96 16.31 18.35
N PHE A 10 -2.49 16.55 17.13
CA PHE A 10 -2.13 17.87 16.67
C PHE A 10 -3.31 18.86 16.69
N ARG A 11 -4.51 18.43 16.25
CA ARG A 11 -5.74 19.25 16.32
C ARG A 11 -6.10 19.63 17.76
N PHE A 12 -5.96 18.72 18.71
CA PHE A 12 -6.19 19.03 20.13
C PHE A 12 -5.17 19.99 20.69
N ALA A 13 -3.88 19.84 20.34
CA ALA A 13 -2.85 20.78 20.73
C ALA A 13 -3.12 22.18 20.17
N LEU A 14 -3.56 22.27 18.91
CA LEU A 14 -3.93 23.52 18.26
C LEU A 14 -5.14 24.17 18.94
N ALA A 15 -6.19 23.39 19.23
CA ALA A 15 -7.38 23.85 19.94
C ALA A 15 -7.04 24.38 21.34
N ALA A 16 -6.16 23.71 22.07
CA ALA A 16 -5.68 24.14 23.38
C ALA A 16 -4.98 25.51 23.33
N ILE A 17 -4.18 25.77 22.30
CA ILE A 17 -3.53 27.08 22.10
C ILE A 17 -4.56 28.14 21.74
N ILE A 18 -5.55 27.83 20.90
CA ILE A 18 -6.58 28.77 20.45
C ILE A 18 -7.52 29.14 21.62
N THR A 19 -7.90 28.18 22.46
CA THR A 19 -8.85 28.40 23.57
C THR A 19 -8.15 28.85 24.85
N ASN A 20 -6.82 28.79 24.91
CA ASN A 20 -5.99 29.07 26.10
C ASN A 20 -6.39 28.25 27.35
N ASN A 21 -7.12 27.15 27.16
CA ASN A 21 -7.58 26.22 28.20
C ASN A 21 -7.27 24.79 27.78
N PHE A 22 -6.48 24.06 28.58
CA PHE A 22 -6.23 22.66 28.37
C PHE A 22 -6.70 21.85 29.56
N ILE A 23 -7.81 21.14 29.34
CA ILE A 23 -8.37 20.22 30.33
C ILE A 23 -8.15 18.80 29.80
N TRP A 24 -7.20 18.06 30.38
CA TRP A 24 -6.71 16.78 29.85
C TRP A 24 -7.81 15.71 29.72
N TYR A 25 -8.76 15.62 30.68
CA TYR A 25 -9.83 14.61 30.63
C TYR A 25 -10.87 14.90 29.53
N THR A 26 -11.18 16.17 29.25
CA THR A 26 -12.04 16.53 28.11
C THR A 26 -11.30 16.26 26.79
N ALA A 27 -10.01 16.55 26.71
CA ALA A 27 -9.21 16.25 25.52
C ALA A 27 -9.18 14.73 25.22
N VAL A 28 -9.05 13.87 26.25
CA VAL A 28 -9.09 12.42 26.07
C VAL A 28 -10.48 11.93 25.66
N SER A 29 -11.55 12.43 26.30
CA SER A 29 -12.93 12.04 25.92
C SER A 29 -13.27 12.46 24.50
N ASP A 30 -12.91 13.68 24.12
CA ASP A 30 -13.14 14.20 22.77
C ASP A 30 -12.31 13.43 21.73
N PHE A 31 -11.06 13.08 22.07
CA PHE A 31 -10.23 12.23 21.21
C PHE A 31 -10.92 10.87 20.92
N ILE A 32 -11.44 10.23 21.96
CA ILE A 32 -12.14 8.94 21.81
C ILE A 32 -13.41 9.11 20.98
N LEU A 33 -14.22 10.13 21.27
CA LEU A 33 -15.46 10.40 20.54
C LEU A 33 -15.19 10.73 19.07
N VAL A 34 -14.26 11.63 18.76
CA VAL A 34 -13.87 12.02 17.38
C VAL A 34 -13.31 10.82 16.61
N SER A 35 -12.56 9.95 17.29
CA SER A 35 -11.99 8.75 16.65
C SER A 35 -13.06 7.70 16.38
N LEU A 36 -13.90 7.37 17.37
CA LEU A 36 -14.96 6.36 17.23
C LEU A 36 -16.03 6.80 16.23
N SER A 37 -16.46 8.06 16.29
CA SER A 37 -17.42 8.61 15.32
C SER A 37 -16.84 8.61 13.90
N GLY A 38 -15.56 8.94 13.72
CA GLY A 38 -14.88 8.83 12.43
C GLY A 38 -14.89 7.40 11.90
N ILE A 39 -14.53 6.42 12.72
CA ILE A 39 -14.58 5.00 12.35
C ILE A 39 -16.00 4.57 11.97
N ALA A 40 -17.00 4.96 12.75
CA ALA A 40 -18.40 4.63 12.48
C ALA A 40 -18.89 5.19 11.15
N ILE A 41 -18.55 6.46 10.84
CA ILE A 41 -18.87 7.10 9.56
C ILE A 41 -18.17 6.37 8.40
N GLY A 42 -16.89 6.04 8.55
CA GLY A 42 -16.15 5.29 7.54
C GLY A 42 -16.76 3.94 7.24
N LEU A 43 -17.11 3.18 8.27
CA LEU A 43 -17.80 1.88 8.12
C LEU A 43 -19.18 2.03 7.50
N PHE A 44 -19.94 3.06 7.88
CA PHE A 44 -21.25 3.34 7.28
C PHE A 44 -21.14 3.57 5.78
N PHE A 45 -20.25 4.46 5.34
CA PHE A 45 -20.02 4.67 3.89
C PHE A 45 -19.44 3.43 3.22
N GLY A 46 -18.55 2.71 3.89
CA GLY A 46 -18.06 1.43 3.42
C GLY A 46 -19.18 0.42 3.12
N LEU A 47 -20.16 0.30 4.02
CA LEU A 47 -21.36 -0.53 3.83
C LEU A 47 -22.24 -0.02 2.69
N VAL A 48 -22.47 1.29 2.60
CA VAL A 48 -23.26 1.88 1.51
C VAL A 48 -22.62 1.59 0.16
N PHE A 49 -21.31 1.80 0.01
CA PHE A 49 -20.59 1.51 -1.22
C PHE A 49 -20.47 0.00 -1.51
N TYR A 50 -20.33 -0.83 -0.47
CA TYR A 50 -20.42 -2.28 -0.63
C TYR A 50 -21.75 -2.69 -1.24
N ALA A 51 -22.87 -2.17 -0.73
CA ALA A 51 -24.19 -2.43 -1.26
C ALA A 51 -24.32 -1.92 -2.70
N PHE A 52 -23.78 -0.73 -2.98
CA PHE A 52 -23.75 -0.15 -4.32
C PHE A 52 -23.01 -1.04 -5.30
N TYR A 53 -21.77 -1.43 -5.02
CA TYR A 53 -20.99 -2.30 -5.91
C TYR A 53 -21.59 -3.70 -6.08
N LYS A 54 -22.26 -4.23 -5.04
CA LYS A 54 -22.85 -5.57 -5.09
C LYS A 54 -24.13 -5.64 -5.91
N TRP A 55 -24.95 -4.61 -5.87
CA TRP A 55 -26.31 -4.64 -6.46
C TRP A 55 -26.43 -3.88 -7.78
N LEU A 56 -25.56 -2.93 -8.06
CA LEU A 56 -25.57 -2.25 -9.34
C LEU A 56 -24.58 -2.91 -10.33
N PRO A 57 -25.02 -3.15 -11.58
CA PRO A 57 -24.11 -3.60 -12.62
C PRO A 57 -23.17 -2.46 -13.00
N THR A 58 -21.94 -2.50 -12.49
CA THR A 58 -20.91 -1.51 -12.75
C THR A 58 -19.89 -2.00 -13.77
N THR A 59 -19.27 -1.06 -14.47
CA THR A 59 -18.12 -1.34 -15.33
C THR A 59 -16.82 -1.09 -14.58
N ALA A 60 -15.72 -1.76 -14.98
CA ALA A 60 -14.43 -1.57 -14.32
C ALA A 60 -13.96 -0.10 -14.29
N ASN A 61 -14.28 0.69 -15.31
CA ASN A 61 -13.92 2.11 -15.35
C ASN A 61 -14.74 2.93 -14.34
N LEU A 62 -16.02 2.58 -14.16
CA LEU A 62 -16.88 3.21 -13.15
C LEU A 62 -16.43 2.86 -11.73
N ASP A 63 -16.05 1.59 -11.49
CA ASP A 63 -15.54 1.15 -10.21
C ASP A 63 -14.29 1.94 -9.79
N ILE A 64 -13.36 2.15 -10.72
CA ILE A 64 -12.17 2.95 -10.49
C ILE A 64 -12.54 4.41 -10.20
N ALA A 65 -13.42 5.02 -11.00
CA ALA A 65 -13.85 6.41 -10.80
C ALA A 65 -14.51 6.58 -9.42
N LEU A 66 -15.38 5.66 -9.01
CA LEU A 66 -16.02 5.68 -7.70
C LEU A 66 -15.01 5.48 -6.57
N SER A 67 -13.97 4.67 -6.78
CA SER A 67 -12.90 4.49 -5.78
C SER A 67 -12.11 5.78 -5.52
N PHE A 68 -12.06 6.73 -6.48
CA PHE A 68 -11.49 8.06 -6.24
C PHE A 68 -12.45 8.99 -5.51
N VAL A 69 -13.74 8.92 -5.80
CA VAL A 69 -14.75 9.79 -5.17
C VAL A 69 -14.99 9.42 -3.71
N LEU A 70 -14.97 8.13 -3.40
CA LEU A 70 -15.28 7.59 -2.08
C LEU A 70 -14.46 8.20 -0.93
N PRO A 71 -13.11 8.27 -0.99
CA PRO A 71 -12.32 8.87 0.10
C PRO A 71 -12.69 10.32 0.38
N TYR A 72 -12.99 11.10 -0.66
CA TYR A 72 -13.40 12.51 -0.51
C TYR A 72 -14.77 12.62 0.14
N LEU A 73 -15.74 11.80 -0.26
CA LEU A 73 -17.08 11.79 0.35
C LEU A 73 -17.00 11.42 1.84
N ILE A 74 -16.25 10.37 2.18
CA ILE A 74 -16.06 9.94 3.57
C ILE A 74 -15.39 11.06 4.37
N TYR A 75 -14.29 11.62 3.84
CA TYR A 75 -13.52 12.66 4.50
C TYR A 75 -14.38 13.89 4.79
N LEU A 76 -15.03 14.45 3.76
CA LEU A 76 -15.83 15.68 3.88
C LEU A 76 -17.02 15.48 4.82
N THR A 77 -17.68 14.33 4.76
CA THR A 77 -18.81 14.03 5.66
C THR A 77 -18.35 13.93 7.11
N ALA A 78 -17.24 13.25 7.37
CA ALA A 78 -16.70 13.13 8.73
C ALA A 78 -16.27 14.49 9.30
N GLU A 79 -15.60 15.33 8.49
CA GLU A 79 -15.21 16.68 8.89
C GLU A 79 -16.43 17.58 9.15
N ALA A 80 -17.49 17.46 8.35
CA ALA A 80 -18.73 18.25 8.53
C ALA A 80 -19.43 17.99 9.88
N VAL A 81 -19.24 16.80 10.44
CA VAL A 81 -19.76 16.43 11.78
C VAL A 81 -18.67 16.48 12.87
N HIS A 82 -17.58 17.20 12.62
CA HIS A 82 -16.46 17.36 13.54
C HIS A 82 -15.79 16.04 14.00
N SER A 83 -15.86 15.02 13.16
CA SER A 83 -15.21 13.71 13.38
C SER A 83 -13.89 13.61 12.63
N SER A 84 -13.08 12.57 12.91
CA SER A 84 -11.80 12.38 12.23
C SER A 84 -12.00 11.88 10.80
N GLY A 85 -11.87 12.78 9.79
CA GLY A 85 -11.96 12.44 8.38
C GLY A 85 -10.94 11.37 7.96
N VAL A 86 -9.71 11.43 8.48
CA VAL A 86 -8.65 10.47 8.15
C VAL A 86 -8.98 9.07 8.67
N LEU A 87 -9.44 8.95 9.93
CA LEU A 87 -9.86 7.65 10.48
C LEU A 87 -11.08 7.10 9.76
N ALA A 88 -12.00 7.97 9.34
CA ALA A 88 -13.16 7.56 8.56
C ALA A 88 -12.76 6.98 7.20
N VAL A 89 -11.85 7.64 6.46
CA VAL A 89 -11.35 7.13 5.18
C VAL A 89 -10.61 5.80 5.34
N VAL A 90 -9.77 5.69 6.37
CA VAL A 90 -9.02 4.45 6.64
C VAL A 90 -9.96 3.29 6.97
N SER A 91 -10.92 3.49 7.85
CA SER A 91 -11.86 2.43 8.25
C SER A 91 -12.78 2.00 7.10
N GLY A 92 -13.31 2.95 6.32
CA GLY A 92 -14.10 2.66 5.11
C GLY A 92 -13.29 1.94 4.03
N GLY A 93 -12.05 2.40 3.79
CA GLY A 93 -11.14 1.78 2.84
C GLY A 93 -10.74 0.35 3.22
N LEU A 94 -10.41 0.11 4.49
CA LEU A 94 -10.11 -1.23 5.00
C LEU A 94 -11.31 -2.18 4.87
N PHE A 95 -12.51 -1.71 5.16
CA PHE A 95 -13.72 -2.51 5.00
C PHE A 95 -13.94 -2.92 3.54
N ILE A 96 -13.84 -2.00 2.58
CA ILE A 96 -13.98 -2.28 1.15
C ILE A 96 -12.84 -3.18 0.66
N SER A 97 -11.61 -2.95 1.11
CA SER A 97 -10.47 -3.79 0.77
C SER A 97 -10.66 -5.24 1.23
N TYR A 98 -11.20 -5.44 2.44
CA TYR A 98 -11.53 -6.77 2.95
C TYR A 98 -12.58 -7.48 2.11
N GLN A 99 -13.56 -6.75 1.58
CA GLN A 99 -14.64 -7.28 0.75
C GLN A 99 -14.30 -7.31 -0.76
N ASN A 100 -13.10 -6.91 -1.16
CA ASN A 100 -12.68 -6.73 -2.55
C ASN A 100 -12.99 -7.94 -3.45
N HIS A 101 -12.75 -9.17 -2.96
CA HIS A 101 -12.99 -10.40 -3.71
C HIS A 101 -14.45 -10.68 -4.02
N PHE A 102 -15.38 -10.15 -3.20
CA PHE A 102 -16.82 -10.41 -3.34
C PHE A 102 -17.55 -9.36 -4.15
N ILE A 103 -17.01 -8.14 -4.25
CA ILE A 103 -17.71 -7.00 -4.86
C ILE A 103 -17.14 -6.59 -6.21
N PHE A 104 -15.84 -6.76 -6.44
CA PHE A 104 -15.23 -6.35 -7.70
C PHE A 104 -15.03 -7.51 -8.66
N SER A 105 -15.30 -7.24 -9.93
CA SER A 105 -14.96 -8.17 -11.01
C SER A 105 -13.44 -8.32 -11.13
N HIS A 106 -12.99 -9.43 -11.72
CA HIS A 106 -11.55 -9.62 -12.01
C HIS A 106 -10.97 -8.46 -12.83
N SER A 107 -11.72 -7.96 -13.83
CA SER A 107 -11.30 -6.82 -14.65
C SER A 107 -11.16 -5.53 -13.85
N SER A 108 -12.06 -5.27 -12.88
CA SER A 108 -11.99 -4.10 -12.00
C SER A 108 -10.77 -4.17 -11.09
N ARG A 109 -10.47 -5.34 -10.52
CA ARG A 109 -9.30 -5.54 -9.66
C ARG A 109 -7.98 -5.35 -10.40
N LEU A 110 -7.81 -6.00 -11.57
CA LEU A 110 -6.60 -5.85 -12.38
C LEU A 110 -6.35 -4.40 -12.77
N LYS A 111 -7.38 -3.71 -13.28
CA LYS A 111 -7.24 -2.30 -13.65
C LYS A 111 -6.96 -1.39 -12.45
N SER A 112 -7.60 -1.64 -11.30
CA SER A 112 -7.35 -0.86 -10.08
C SER A 112 -5.91 -1.01 -9.60
N ASN A 113 -5.37 -2.23 -9.62
CA ASN A 113 -3.98 -2.51 -9.23
C ASN A 113 -2.96 -1.82 -10.14
N ALA A 114 -3.29 -1.58 -11.41
CA ALA A 114 -2.43 -0.83 -12.33
C ALA A 114 -2.59 0.69 -12.14
N VAL A 115 -3.81 1.19 -11.94
CA VAL A 115 -4.12 2.63 -11.90
C VAL A 115 -3.69 3.27 -10.57
N TRP A 116 -4.00 2.63 -9.43
CA TRP A 116 -3.74 3.22 -8.12
C TRP A 116 -2.26 3.51 -7.83
N PRO A 117 -1.30 2.61 -8.12
CA PRO A 117 0.13 2.91 -7.92
C PRO A 117 0.60 4.11 -8.75
N ALA A 118 0.14 4.23 -10.00
CA ALA A 118 0.49 5.36 -10.87
C ALA A 118 -0.07 6.69 -10.32
N ILE A 119 -1.32 6.71 -9.87
CA ILE A 119 -1.95 7.90 -9.27
C ILE A 119 -1.26 8.27 -7.95
N ILE A 120 -0.96 7.29 -7.09
CA ILE A 120 -0.25 7.54 -5.83
C ILE A 120 1.13 8.16 -6.12
N PHE A 121 1.84 7.66 -7.13
CA PHE A 121 3.12 8.23 -7.54
C PHE A 121 2.98 9.70 -7.99
N ILE A 122 1.99 9.99 -8.85
CA ILE A 122 1.73 11.35 -9.33
C ILE A 122 1.34 12.27 -8.17
N LEU A 123 0.44 11.84 -7.28
CA LEU A 123 0.02 12.62 -6.12
C LEU A 123 1.19 12.92 -5.19
N ASN A 124 2.05 11.96 -4.92
CA ASN A 124 3.27 12.16 -4.14
C ASN A 124 4.19 13.20 -4.82
N ALA A 125 4.41 13.08 -6.12
CA ALA A 125 5.24 14.04 -6.87
C ALA A 125 4.66 15.46 -6.80
N VAL A 126 3.34 15.62 -6.98
CA VAL A 126 2.66 16.92 -6.87
C VAL A 126 2.80 17.50 -5.46
N ILE A 127 2.63 16.68 -4.43
CA ILE A 127 2.76 17.14 -3.04
C ILE A 127 4.19 17.60 -2.76
N PHE A 128 5.21 16.86 -3.15
CA PHE A 128 6.60 17.28 -2.95
C PHE A 128 6.95 18.53 -3.76
N PHE A 129 6.40 18.68 -4.94
CA PHE A 129 6.54 19.92 -5.72
C PHE A 129 5.91 21.11 -4.99
N LEU A 130 4.69 20.95 -4.48
CA LEU A 130 4.01 22.01 -3.70
C LEU A 130 4.77 22.35 -2.41
N ILE A 131 5.37 21.37 -1.74
CA ILE A 131 6.26 21.57 -0.59
C ILE A 131 7.45 22.45 -0.98
N GLY A 132 8.10 22.14 -2.11
CA GLY A 132 9.22 22.94 -2.62
C GLY A 132 8.83 24.40 -2.92
N LEU A 133 7.65 24.63 -3.48
CA LEU A 133 7.12 25.97 -3.77
C LEU A 133 6.85 26.81 -2.52
N GLN A 134 6.62 26.19 -1.36
CA GLN A 134 6.43 26.91 -0.10
C GLN A 134 7.74 27.41 0.52
N LEU A 135 8.90 26.89 0.08
CA LEU A 135 10.20 27.22 0.66
C LEU A 135 10.50 28.74 0.70
N PRO A 136 10.32 29.52 -0.39
CA PRO A 136 10.59 30.96 -0.34
C PRO A 136 9.75 31.67 0.71
N ARG A 137 8.47 31.32 0.83
CA ARG A 137 7.54 31.92 1.81
C ARG A 137 7.93 31.55 3.25
N ILE A 138 8.35 30.32 3.48
CA ILE A 138 8.80 29.84 4.79
C ILE A 138 10.09 30.55 5.21
N THR A 139 11.03 30.73 4.28
CA THR A 139 12.29 31.42 4.57
C THR A 139 12.10 32.93 4.77
N GLU A 140 11.14 33.54 4.11
CA GLU A 140 10.76 34.95 4.36
C GLU A 140 10.19 35.17 5.76
N GLY A 141 9.37 34.27 6.26
CA GLY A 141 8.75 34.37 7.57
C GLY A 141 9.75 34.33 8.75
N ILE A 142 10.94 33.75 8.54
CA ILE A 142 11.99 33.70 9.57
C ILE A 142 13.06 34.82 9.47
N LYS A 143 12.92 35.78 8.57
CA LYS A 143 13.90 36.90 8.43
C LYS A 143 14.17 37.67 9.72
N ASN A 144 13.22 37.69 10.65
CA ASN A 144 13.34 38.36 11.95
C ASN A 144 14.10 37.54 13.00
N MET A 145 14.41 36.28 12.72
CA MET A 145 15.23 35.39 13.57
C MET A 145 16.57 35.11 12.90
N ALA A 146 17.62 34.88 13.68
CA ALA A 146 18.88 34.41 13.11
C ALA A 146 18.66 33.05 12.43
N PHE A 147 18.85 32.99 11.12
CA PHE A 147 18.67 31.75 10.33
C PHE A 147 19.45 30.56 10.91
N SER A 148 20.67 30.81 11.41
CA SER A 148 21.49 29.81 12.07
C SER A 148 20.82 29.19 13.30
N TYR A 149 20.15 30.01 14.11
CA TYR A 149 19.41 29.54 15.29
C TYR A 149 18.19 28.69 14.92
N ALA A 150 17.40 29.12 13.94
CA ALA A 150 16.27 28.33 13.46
C ALA A 150 16.70 26.99 12.86
N LEU A 151 17.82 26.98 12.11
CA LEU A 151 18.40 25.77 11.53
C LEU A 151 18.93 24.81 12.60
N GLU A 152 19.61 25.34 13.61
CA GLU A 152 20.12 24.53 14.75
C GLU A 152 18.98 23.81 15.47
N ILE A 153 17.91 24.53 15.83
CA ILE A 153 16.71 23.93 16.45
C ILE A 153 16.10 22.87 15.54
N ALA A 154 15.95 23.15 14.23
CA ALA A 154 15.37 22.21 13.29
C ALA A 154 16.20 20.92 13.17
N LEU A 155 17.54 21.03 13.17
CA LEU A 155 18.43 19.85 13.13
C LEU A 155 18.40 19.06 14.45
N ILE A 156 18.36 19.73 15.60
CA ILE A 156 18.23 19.07 16.92
C ILE A 156 16.89 18.30 16.97
N ILE A 157 15.80 18.92 16.57
CA ILE A 157 14.48 18.26 16.54
C ILE A 157 14.48 17.09 15.55
N SER A 158 15.07 17.25 14.36
CA SER A 158 15.20 16.16 13.38
C SER A 158 15.96 14.98 13.96
N PHE A 159 17.09 15.24 14.60
CA PHE A 159 17.90 14.22 15.26
C PHE A 159 17.12 13.52 16.38
N LEU A 160 16.44 14.30 17.23
CA LEU A 160 15.62 13.75 18.33
C LEU A 160 14.51 12.83 17.79
N ILE A 161 13.81 13.23 16.72
CA ILE A 161 12.76 12.42 16.09
C ILE A 161 13.34 11.10 15.57
N ILE A 162 14.50 11.11 14.91
CA ILE A 162 15.17 9.91 14.41
C ILE A 162 15.53 8.98 15.57
N VAL A 163 16.13 9.52 16.64
CA VAL A 163 16.51 8.75 17.82
C VAL A 163 15.30 8.12 18.50
N VAL A 164 14.25 8.91 18.78
CA VAL A 164 13.00 8.41 19.38
C VAL A 164 12.38 7.30 18.55
N ARG A 165 12.42 7.43 17.23
CA ARG A 165 11.87 6.43 16.31
C ARG A 165 12.67 5.13 16.34
N LEU A 166 13.99 5.19 16.37
CA LEU A 166 14.83 4.01 16.54
C LEU A 166 14.51 3.30 17.86
N PHE A 167 14.42 4.05 18.95
CA PHE A 167 14.02 3.50 20.26
C PHE A 167 12.61 2.86 20.21
N ALA A 168 11.65 3.51 19.58
CA ALA A 168 10.30 2.97 19.45
C ALA A 168 10.29 1.65 18.67
N GLY A 169 11.08 1.53 17.59
CA GLY A 169 11.24 0.29 16.84
C GLY A 169 11.84 -0.84 17.68
N PHE A 170 12.89 -0.56 18.43
CA PHE A 170 13.47 -1.53 19.37
C PHE A 170 12.50 -1.93 20.48
N PHE A 171 11.81 -0.96 21.07
CA PHE A 171 10.80 -1.22 22.09
C PHE A 171 9.66 -2.09 21.56
N SER A 172 9.18 -1.79 20.36
CA SER A 172 8.16 -2.60 19.69
C SER A 172 8.62 -4.05 19.48
N SER A 173 9.88 -4.27 19.08
CA SER A 173 10.44 -5.61 18.93
C SER A 173 10.51 -6.38 20.24
N ILE A 174 11.00 -5.73 21.31
CA ILE A 174 11.06 -6.33 22.65
C ILE A 174 9.65 -6.66 23.15
N PHE A 175 8.70 -5.74 22.95
CA PHE A 175 7.31 -5.92 23.33
C PHE A 175 6.66 -7.07 22.58
N THR A 176 6.88 -7.17 21.26
CA THR A 176 6.41 -8.29 20.44
C THR A 176 6.97 -9.62 20.91
N SER A 177 8.28 -9.67 21.21
CA SER A 177 8.91 -10.88 21.75
C SER A 177 8.40 -11.26 23.15
N PHE A 178 8.00 -10.28 23.96
CA PHE A 178 7.41 -10.53 25.27
C PHE A 178 5.96 -11.07 25.12
N ILE A 179 5.17 -10.44 24.26
CA ILE A 179 3.75 -10.80 24.07
C ILE A 179 3.57 -12.11 23.30
N SER A 180 4.57 -12.51 22.49
CA SER A 180 4.59 -13.78 21.75
C SER A 180 4.47 -15.01 22.66
N ARG A 181 4.76 -14.86 23.96
CA ARG A 181 4.56 -15.92 24.96
C ARG A 181 3.10 -16.17 25.30
N TYR A 182 2.22 -15.19 25.04
CA TYR A 182 0.80 -15.24 25.42
C TYR A 182 -0.13 -15.26 24.22
N ILE A 183 0.30 -14.74 23.08
CA ILE A 183 -0.52 -14.61 21.86
C ILE A 183 0.32 -15.07 20.67
N THR A 184 -0.28 -15.78 19.73
CA THR A 184 0.36 -16.15 18.46
C THR A 184 0.63 -14.88 17.65
N VAL A 185 1.89 -14.57 17.44
CA VAL A 185 2.36 -13.44 16.61
C VAL A 185 3.01 -13.98 15.35
N ALA A 186 2.95 -13.23 14.25
CA ALA A 186 3.51 -13.65 12.97
C ALA A 186 5.02 -13.95 13.07
N VAL A 187 5.74 -13.25 13.95
CA VAL A 187 7.19 -13.44 14.17
C VAL A 187 7.47 -13.38 15.67
N SER A 188 7.86 -14.52 16.25
CA SER A 188 8.16 -14.63 17.68
C SER A 188 9.46 -13.92 18.08
N HIS A 189 10.45 -13.90 17.20
CA HIS A 189 11.77 -13.31 17.46
C HIS A 189 12.23 -12.45 16.26
N PRO A 190 11.78 -11.17 16.17
CA PRO A 190 12.09 -10.31 15.03
C PRO A 190 13.56 -9.87 14.94
N GLY A 191 14.43 -10.26 15.89
CA GLY A 191 15.82 -9.84 15.96
C GLY A 191 15.97 -8.32 16.20
N TRP A 192 17.18 -7.78 16.08
CA TRP A 192 17.42 -6.34 16.21
C TRP A 192 17.57 -5.61 14.86
N ARG A 193 17.92 -6.35 13.82
CA ARG A 193 18.19 -5.78 12.48
C ARG A 193 16.93 -5.33 11.77
N ASN A 194 15.90 -6.19 11.76
CA ASN A 194 14.63 -5.90 11.09
C ASN A 194 13.91 -4.67 11.67
N PRO A 195 13.75 -4.52 13.01
CA PRO A 195 13.19 -3.31 13.62
C PRO A 195 13.95 -2.04 13.27
N MET A 196 15.29 -2.11 13.19
CA MET A 196 16.13 -0.98 12.81
C MET A 196 15.87 -0.55 11.35
N ILE A 197 15.79 -1.51 10.42
CA ILE A 197 15.48 -1.24 9.01
C ILE A 197 14.06 -0.63 8.89
N ILE A 198 13.06 -1.21 9.56
CA ILE A 198 11.68 -0.72 9.54
C ILE A 198 11.60 0.70 10.12
N SER A 199 12.32 0.98 11.21
CA SER A 199 12.38 2.32 11.81
C SER A 199 13.00 3.35 10.86
N CYS A 200 13.99 2.97 10.06
CA CYS A 200 14.57 3.83 9.04
C CYS A 200 13.69 3.99 7.80
N ALA A 201 12.95 2.94 7.40
CA ALA A 201 12.12 2.94 6.19
C ALA A 201 10.80 3.71 6.33
N GLY A 202 10.25 3.78 7.53
CA GLY A 202 8.89 4.27 7.78
C GLY A 202 8.73 5.80 7.76
N MET A 203 9.26 6.52 6.77
CA MET A 203 9.25 7.99 6.74
C MET A 203 8.13 8.55 5.87
N ARG A 204 7.27 9.38 6.47
CA ARG A 204 6.22 10.10 5.76
C ARG A 204 6.14 11.53 6.32
N GLY A 205 6.53 12.53 5.53
CA GLY A 205 6.53 13.95 5.93
C GLY A 205 5.33 14.75 5.39
N VAL A 206 4.55 14.20 4.46
CA VAL A 206 3.49 14.92 3.76
C VAL A 206 2.38 15.41 4.70
N VAL A 207 1.89 14.53 5.56
CA VAL A 207 0.82 14.85 6.53
C VAL A 207 1.30 15.89 7.55
N SER A 208 2.56 15.84 7.97
CA SER A 208 3.14 16.80 8.92
C SER A 208 3.14 18.21 8.35
N LEU A 209 3.53 18.39 7.08
CA LEU A 209 3.52 19.71 6.46
C LEU A 209 2.11 20.22 6.19
N ALA A 210 1.21 19.35 5.72
CA ALA A 210 -0.19 19.73 5.55
C ALA A 210 -0.81 20.22 6.86
N SER A 211 -0.51 19.52 7.96
CA SER A 211 -0.92 19.91 9.31
C SER A 211 -0.31 21.26 9.73
N ALA A 212 0.98 21.46 9.52
CA ALA A 212 1.65 22.71 9.85
C ALA A 212 1.10 23.90 9.03
N LEU A 213 0.80 23.70 7.74
CA LEU A 213 0.17 24.71 6.90
C LEU A 213 -1.27 25.04 7.31
N ALA A 214 -1.98 24.09 7.91
CA ALA A 214 -3.33 24.29 8.45
C ALA A 214 -3.36 25.14 9.74
N ILE A 215 -2.21 25.49 10.35
CA ILE A 215 -2.15 26.42 11.46
C ILE A 215 -2.66 27.79 11.01
N PRO A 216 -3.67 28.37 11.71
CA PRO A 216 -4.23 29.66 11.33
C PRO A 216 -3.18 30.77 11.39
N LEU A 217 -3.34 31.79 10.55
CA LEU A 217 -2.45 32.97 10.54
C LEU A 217 -2.64 33.84 11.79
N MET A 218 -3.89 33.92 12.27
CA MET A 218 -4.28 34.77 13.40
C MET A 218 -5.11 33.96 14.41
N LEU A 219 -4.94 34.27 15.69
CA LEU A 219 -5.80 33.81 16.76
C LEU A 219 -7.14 34.56 16.75
N PRO A 220 -8.21 34.05 17.39
CA PRO A 220 -9.52 34.71 17.47
C PRO A 220 -9.46 36.13 18.04
N GLY A 221 -8.41 36.50 18.79
CA GLY A 221 -8.14 37.86 19.31
C GLY A 221 -7.42 38.77 18.34
N GLY A 222 -7.24 38.41 17.06
CA GLY A 222 -6.57 39.25 16.05
C GLY A 222 -5.03 39.28 16.17
N GLN A 223 -4.46 38.57 17.10
CA GLN A 223 -2.99 38.43 17.25
C GLN A 223 -2.46 37.34 16.30
N PRO A 224 -1.24 37.51 15.75
CA PRO A 224 -0.61 36.47 14.92
C PRO A 224 -0.37 35.20 15.75
N PHE A 225 -0.52 34.05 15.10
CA PHE A 225 -0.24 32.77 15.79
C PHE A 225 1.26 32.68 16.20
N PRO A 226 1.55 32.41 17.47
CA PRO A 226 2.92 32.44 17.98
C PRO A 226 3.80 31.40 17.27
N TYR A 227 4.99 31.81 16.86
CA TYR A 227 6.01 30.97 16.22
C TYR A 227 5.58 30.15 15.01
N ARG A 228 4.48 30.53 14.33
CA ARG A 228 3.95 29.77 13.17
C ARG A 228 5.01 29.53 12.09
N ASP A 229 5.74 30.58 11.71
CA ASP A 229 6.75 30.49 10.65
C ASP A 229 7.94 29.60 11.06
N LEU A 230 8.31 29.64 12.34
CA LEU A 230 9.32 28.73 12.90
C LEU A 230 8.84 27.27 12.86
N ILE A 231 7.60 26.98 13.22
CA ILE A 231 7.02 25.64 13.16
C ILE A 231 7.04 25.12 11.72
N LEU A 232 6.64 25.96 10.74
CA LEU A 232 6.69 25.61 9.33
C LEU A 232 8.11 25.30 8.87
N PHE A 233 9.08 26.13 9.25
CA PHE A 233 10.49 25.95 8.92
C PHE A 233 11.06 24.64 9.51
N ILE A 234 10.83 24.40 10.79
CA ILE A 234 11.25 23.18 11.45
C ILE A 234 10.65 21.95 10.76
N THR A 235 9.33 21.98 10.48
CA THR A 235 8.65 20.88 9.80
C THR A 235 9.24 20.64 8.42
N PHE A 236 9.55 21.68 7.67
CA PHE A 236 10.18 21.58 6.35
C PHE A 236 11.57 20.93 6.42
N ILE A 237 12.42 21.38 7.34
CA ILE A 237 13.77 20.80 7.54
C ILE A 237 13.68 19.35 7.99
N VAL A 238 12.79 19.02 8.93
CA VAL A 238 12.55 17.63 9.36
C VAL A 238 12.18 16.75 8.17
N ILE A 239 11.31 17.23 7.27
CA ILE A 239 10.92 16.48 6.07
C ILE A 239 12.13 16.27 5.14
N ILE A 240 12.93 17.28 4.90
CA ILE A 240 14.13 17.14 4.05
C ILE A 240 15.09 16.13 4.70
N VAL A 241 15.42 16.28 5.96
CA VAL A 241 16.36 15.39 6.66
C VAL A 241 15.86 13.95 6.68
N THR A 242 14.58 13.74 6.95
CA THR A 242 14.02 12.39 7.02
C THR A 242 13.78 11.79 5.63
N LEU A 243 13.20 12.53 4.69
CA LEU A 243 12.88 12.01 3.36
C LEU A 243 14.13 11.82 2.49
N VAL A 244 14.96 12.88 2.38
CA VAL A 244 16.14 12.85 1.53
C VAL A 244 17.29 12.15 2.26
N GLY A 245 17.59 12.54 3.50
CA GLY A 245 18.71 12.00 4.26
C GLY A 245 18.56 10.51 4.53
N GLN A 246 17.47 10.11 5.18
CA GLN A 246 17.24 8.70 5.48
C GLN A 246 16.85 7.90 4.21
N GLY A 247 16.08 8.49 3.28
CA GLY A 247 15.72 7.83 2.02
C GLY A 247 16.94 7.41 1.20
N LEU A 248 17.94 8.28 1.06
CA LEU A 248 19.20 7.97 0.41
C LEU A 248 20.08 7.02 1.23
N ALA A 249 20.00 7.09 2.56
CA ALA A 249 20.76 6.20 3.44
C ALA A 249 20.18 4.78 3.50
N LEU A 250 18.87 4.59 3.24
CA LEU A 250 18.18 3.32 3.40
C LEU A 250 18.81 2.16 2.60
N PRO A 251 19.14 2.28 1.29
CA PRO A 251 19.79 1.19 0.54
C PRO A 251 21.14 0.79 1.15
N TRP A 252 21.90 1.76 1.66
CA TRP A 252 23.17 1.51 2.32
C TRP A 252 22.98 0.82 3.68
N ILE A 253 22.00 1.28 4.48
CA ILE A 253 21.63 0.67 5.77
C ILE A 253 21.22 -0.80 5.56
N VAL A 254 20.37 -1.09 4.57
CA VAL A 254 19.93 -2.46 4.24
C VAL A 254 21.10 -3.34 3.84
N ARG A 255 22.06 -2.82 3.06
CA ARG A 255 23.27 -3.57 2.66
C ARG A 255 24.17 -3.92 3.83
N ILE A 256 24.30 -3.02 4.82
CA ILE A 256 25.14 -3.23 6.01
C ILE A 256 24.45 -4.18 7.01
N LEU A 257 23.21 -3.90 7.32
CA LEU A 257 22.47 -4.65 8.34
C LEU A 257 22.11 -6.05 7.88
N LYS A 258 21.92 -6.27 6.56
CA LYS A 258 21.47 -7.52 5.96
C LYS A 258 20.26 -8.05 6.74
N PRO A 259 19.04 -7.80 6.30
CA PRO A 259 17.83 -8.22 7.02
C PRO A 259 17.95 -9.70 7.40
N GLU A 260 17.63 -10.02 8.63
CA GLU A 260 17.60 -11.41 9.07
C GLU A 260 16.46 -12.09 8.34
N LYS A 261 16.78 -13.17 7.61
CA LYS A 261 15.75 -14.07 7.11
C LYS A 261 15.05 -14.64 8.33
N LEU A 262 13.77 -14.38 8.45
CA LEU A 262 12.96 -14.92 9.54
C LEU A 262 12.96 -16.44 9.37
N VAL A 263 13.56 -17.14 10.33
CA VAL A 263 13.86 -18.58 10.27
C VAL A 263 12.58 -19.44 10.13
N GLU A 264 11.41 -18.86 10.41
CA GLU A 264 10.11 -19.55 10.32
C GLU A 264 9.30 -19.21 9.05
N GLU A 265 9.69 -18.20 8.29
CA GLU A 265 9.09 -17.99 6.97
C GLU A 265 9.68 -19.01 6.01
N LYS A 266 8.88 -20.03 5.67
CA LYS A 266 9.11 -20.78 4.42
C LYS A 266 9.39 -19.72 3.35
N GLN A 267 10.43 -19.93 2.54
CA GLN A 267 10.74 -19.00 1.45
C GLN A 267 9.42 -18.69 0.74
N ASP A 268 9.17 -17.44 0.39
CA ASP A 268 7.92 -17.02 -0.25
C ASP A 268 7.54 -17.98 -1.39
N ASP A 269 8.52 -18.44 -2.14
CA ASP A 269 8.37 -19.48 -3.17
C ASP A 269 7.78 -20.78 -2.64
N GLN A 270 8.15 -21.23 -1.43
CA GLN A 270 7.61 -22.46 -0.83
C GLN A 270 6.17 -22.29 -0.38
N GLN A 271 5.81 -21.11 0.14
CA GLN A 271 4.42 -20.79 0.52
C GLN A 271 3.53 -20.72 -0.72
N VAL A 272 3.99 -20.04 -1.77
CA VAL A 272 3.29 -19.97 -3.06
C VAL A 272 3.08 -21.38 -3.61
N MET A 273 4.11 -22.22 -3.61
CA MET A 273 4.02 -23.61 -4.08
C MET A 273 3.02 -24.45 -3.27
N GLU A 274 3.00 -24.31 -1.94
CA GLU A 274 2.04 -25.06 -1.11
C GLU A 274 0.60 -24.61 -1.37
N ILE A 275 0.38 -23.30 -1.46
CA ILE A 275 -0.96 -22.75 -1.78
C ILE A 275 -1.39 -23.22 -3.17
N ASP A 276 -0.53 -23.09 -4.16
CA ASP A 276 -0.81 -23.55 -5.52
C ASP A 276 -1.09 -25.05 -5.59
N GLN A 277 -0.32 -25.86 -4.86
CA GLN A 277 -0.56 -27.31 -4.79
C GLN A 277 -1.95 -27.61 -4.21
N HIS A 278 -2.37 -26.92 -3.16
CA HIS A 278 -3.71 -27.07 -2.58
C HIS A 278 -4.80 -26.62 -3.57
N LEU A 279 -4.63 -25.49 -4.24
CA LEU A 279 -5.59 -24.98 -5.22
C LEU A 279 -5.72 -25.92 -6.43
N LEU A 280 -4.60 -26.41 -6.95
CA LEU A 280 -4.58 -27.35 -8.08
C LEU A 280 -5.21 -28.70 -7.69
N SER A 281 -4.95 -29.20 -6.48
CA SER A 281 -5.55 -30.42 -5.98
C SER A 281 -7.07 -30.26 -5.82
N ALA A 282 -7.54 -29.15 -5.25
CA ALA A 282 -8.96 -28.84 -5.13
C ALA A 282 -9.64 -28.73 -6.51
N ALA A 283 -8.97 -28.13 -7.49
CA ALA A 283 -9.48 -28.04 -8.86
C ALA A 283 -9.60 -29.43 -9.53
N ILE A 284 -8.65 -30.31 -9.30
CA ILE A 284 -8.67 -31.70 -9.77
C ILE A 284 -9.85 -32.47 -9.14
N ASP A 285 -10.03 -32.32 -7.83
CA ASP A 285 -11.13 -32.97 -7.09
C ASP A 285 -12.50 -32.47 -7.58
N GLU A 286 -12.64 -31.17 -7.82
CA GLU A 286 -13.86 -30.56 -8.37
C GLU A 286 -14.17 -31.12 -9.76
N LEU A 287 -13.18 -31.19 -10.66
CA LEU A 287 -13.34 -31.74 -12.00
C LEU A 287 -13.74 -33.22 -11.97
N ASN A 288 -13.16 -34.00 -11.10
CA ASN A 288 -13.48 -35.43 -10.97
C ASN A 288 -14.85 -35.69 -10.35
N SER A 289 -15.25 -34.89 -9.36
CA SER A 289 -16.52 -35.08 -8.63
C SER A 289 -17.72 -34.57 -9.40
N LYS A 290 -17.66 -33.35 -9.94
CA LYS A 290 -18.84 -32.72 -10.56
C LYS A 290 -18.89 -32.87 -12.08
N TYR A 291 -17.73 -32.97 -12.75
CA TYR A 291 -17.62 -32.93 -14.21
C TYR A 291 -17.05 -34.23 -14.82
N SER A 292 -17.23 -35.35 -14.14
CA SER A 292 -16.68 -36.66 -14.55
C SER A 292 -17.22 -37.16 -15.89
N LYS A 293 -18.44 -36.77 -16.29
CA LYS A 293 -19.03 -37.11 -17.59
C LYS A 293 -18.41 -36.27 -18.70
N GLU A 294 -18.38 -34.96 -18.49
CA GLU A 294 -17.80 -33.97 -19.41
C GLU A 294 -16.32 -34.21 -19.65
N LEU A 295 -15.58 -34.67 -18.63
CA LEU A 295 -14.16 -35.05 -18.75
C LEU A 295 -13.94 -36.19 -19.76
N LYS A 296 -14.91 -37.08 -19.93
CA LYS A 296 -14.83 -38.19 -20.89
C LYS A 296 -15.15 -37.78 -22.32
N GLU A 297 -16.01 -36.78 -22.46
CA GLU A 297 -16.53 -36.34 -23.76
C GLU A 297 -15.77 -35.14 -24.34
N ASN A 298 -15.18 -34.30 -23.49
CA ASN A 298 -14.52 -33.06 -23.90
C ASN A 298 -13.00 -33.17 -23.82
N GLY A 299 -12.34 -33.27 -24.98
CA GLY A 299 -10.89 -33.38 -25.10
C GLY A 299 -10.13 -32.18 -24.49
N LEU A 300 -10.73 -30.96 -24.51
CA LEU A 300 -10.10 -29.79 -23.89
C LEU A 300 -10.05 -29.90 -22.36
N LEU A 301 -11.13 -30.42 -21.75
CA LEU A 301 -11.15 -30.67 -20.30
C LEU A 301 -10.16 -31.76 -19.92
N LYS A 302 -10.04 -32.82 -20.73
CA LYS A 302 -9.04 -33.88 -20.52
C LYS A 302 -7.62 -33.34 -20.56
N ASN A 303 -7.27 -32.57 -21.57
CA ASN A 303 -5.95 -31.94 -21.69
C ASN A 303 -5.67 -30.99 -20.51
N LYS A 304 -6.68 -30.23 -20.07
CA LYS A 304 -6.57 -29.36 -18.90
C LYS A 304 -6.31 -30.19 -17.63
N MET A 305 -7.02 -31.28 -17.43
CA MET A 305 -6.85 -32.20 -16.30
C MET A 305 -5.45 -32.81 -16.27
N GLU A 306 -4.94 -33.27 -17.41
CA GLU A 306 -3.59 -33.78 -17.55
C GLU A 306 -2.52 -32.73 -17.17
N MET A 307 -2.71 -31.47 -17.62
CA MET A 307 -1.82 -30.37 -17.30
C MET A 307 -1.86 -30.03 -15.80
N LEU A 308 -3.05 -30.01 -15.16
CA LEU A 308 -3.18 -29.77 -13.72
C LEU A 308 -2.49 -30.88 -12.92
N THR A 309 -2.72 -32.15 -13.30
CA THR A 309 -2.11 -33.33 -12.66
C THR A 309 -0.59 -33.32 -12.79
N TYR A 310 -0.07 -32.94 -13.95
CA TYR A 310 1.36 -32.77 -14.19
C TYR A 310 1.97 -31.68 -13.28
N LYS A 311 1.30 -30.51 -13.15
CA LYS A 311 1.75 -29.44 -12.26
C LYS A 311 1.78 -29.87 -10.79
N VAL A 312 0.75 -30.58 -10.32
CA VAL A 312 0.73 -31.14 -8.94
C VAL A 312 1.86 -32.14 -8.74
N GLY A 313 2.14 -32.98 -9.74
CA GLY A 313 3.26 -33.92 -9.72
C GLY A 313 4.61 -33.22 -9.61
N LEU A 314 4.80 -32.14 -10.36
CA LEU A 314 5.98 -31.27 -10.26
C LEU A 314 6.15 -30.70 -8.85
N TYR A 315 5.13 -30.09 -8.28
CA TYR A 315 5.20 -29.53 -6.94
C TYR A 315 5.46 -30.58 -5.85
N LYS A 316 4.90 -31.79 -5.96
CA LYS A 316 5.20 -32.90 -5.05
C LYS A 316 6.64 -33.39 -5.15
N SER A 317 7.26 -33.32 -6.33
CA SER A 317 8.65 -33.72 -6.53
C SER A 317 9.67 -32.70 -5.99
N LEU A 318 9.23 -31.45 -5.76
CA LEU A 318 10.04 -30.34 -5.24
C LEU A 318 10.39 -30.48 -3.74
N GLY A 319 9.78 -31.42 -3.02
CA GLY A 319 10.15 -31.74 -1.63
C GLY A 319 11.55 -32.38 -1.45
N ASN A 320 12.32 -32.55 -2.54
CA ASN A 320 13.66 -33.10 -2.52
C ASN A 320 14.65 -32.11 -3.17
N ASP A 321 15.58 -31.53 -2.40
CA ASP A 321 16.40 -30.36 -2.77
C ASP A 321 17.11 -30.46 -4.15
N GLN A 322 17.56 -31.62 -4.55
CA GLN A 322 18.21 -31.81 -5.86
C GLN A 322 17.23 -31.79 -7.04
N LYS A 323 16.04 -32.35 -6.90
CA LYS A 323 15.01 -32.34 -7.93
C LYS A 323 14.33 -30.97 -8.04
N MET A 324 14.35 -30.20 -6.98
CA MET A 324 13.82 -28.82 -6.94
C MET A 324 14.56 -27.92 -7.95
N VAL A 325 15.87 -27.90 -7.93
CA VAL A 325 16.68 -27.07 -8.83
C VAL A 325 16.46 -27.43 -10.30
N GLU A 326 16.37 -28.73 -10.62
CA GLU A 326 16.11 -29.20 -11.99
C GLU A 326 14.68 -28.82 -12.46
N SER A 327 13.68 -28.98 -11.59
CA SER A 327 12.29 -28.65 -11.93
C SER A 327 12.08 -27.15 -12.10
N LEU A 328 12.67 -26.32 -11.26
CA LEU A 328 12.66 -24.86 -11.40
C LEU A 328 13.37 -24.42 -12.69
N ALA A 329 14.53 -25.01 -13.01
CA ALA A 329 15.25 -24.75 -14.26
C ALA A 329 14.40 -25.13 -15.48
N MET A 330 13.65 -26.23 -15.43
CA MET A 330 12.74 -26.66 -16.48
C MET A 330 11.57 -25.69 -16.66
N ILE A 331 10.93 -25.24 -15.58
CA ILE A 331 9.84 -24.27 -15.57
C ILE A 331 10.35 -22.94 -16.17
N ASN A 332 11.48 -22.45 -15.68
CA ASN A 332 12.07 -21.21 -16.19
C ASN A 332 12.46 -21.30 -17.67
N ARG A 333 12.95 -22.46 -18.10
CA ARG A 333 13.24 -22.69 -19.53
C ARG A 333 11.98 -22.71 -20.38
N PHE A 334 10.92 -23.36 -19.91
CA PHE A 334 9.62 -23.39 -20.57
C PHE A 334 9.06 -21.97 -20.73
N LYS A 335 9.05 -21.17 -19.64
CA LYS A 335 8.60 -19.78 -19.66
C LYS A 335 9.37 -18.93 -20.67
N LYS A 336 10.71 -18.99 -20.64
CA LYS A 336 11.57 -18.27 -21.60
C LYS A 336 11.29 -18.64 -23.06
N ILE A 337 10.93 -19.90 -23.31
CA ILE A 337 10.55 -20.34 -24.64
C ILE A 337 9.18 -19.77 -25.00
N MET A 338 8.20 -19.83 -24.08
CA MET A 338 6.85 -19.32 -24.32
C MET A 338 6.83 -17.82 -24.58
N VAL A 339 7.59 -17.02 -23.84
CA VAL A 339 7.73 -15.57 -24.10
C VAL A 339 8.24 -15.33 -25.54
N LYS A 340 9.21 -16.11 -26.01
CA LYS A 340 9.70 -15.99 -27.41
C LYS A 340 8.64 -16.41 -28.43
N VAL A 341 7.81 -17.39 -28.09
CA VAL A 341 6.68 -17.80 -28.97
C VAL A 341 5.66 -16.66 -29.04
N THR A 342 5.29 -16.08 -27.91
CA THR A 342 4.35 -14.93 -27.85
C THR A 342 4.91 -13.72 -28.62
N GLU A 343 6.22 -13.44 -28.50
CA GLU A 343 6.87 -12.41 -29.32
C GLU A 343 6.78 -12.71 -30.82
N HIS A 344 6.90 -13.98 -31.21
CA HIS A 344 6.76 -14.37 -32.61
C HIS A 344 5.32 -14.21 -33.09
N GLU A 345 4.34 -14.62 -32.31
CA GLU A 345 2.90 -14.41 -32.59
C GLU A 345 2.59 -12.92 -32.73
N ARG A 346 3.14 -12.05 -31.88
CA ARG A 346 3.01 -10.58 -31.98
C ARG A 346 3.58 -10.04 -33.28
N LYS A 347 4.74 -10.55 -33.74
CA LYS A 347 5.32 -10.18 -35.03
C LYS A 347 4.40 -10.60 -36.19
N GLN A 348 3.81 -11.78 -36.14
CA GLN A 348 2.84 -12.21 -37.15
C GLN A 348 1.58 -11.36 -37.11
N LEU A 349 1.07 -11.01 -35.92
CA LEU A 349 -0.08 -10.12 -35.78
C LEU A 349 0.18 -8.74 -36.40
N HIS A 350 1.41 -8.21 -36.25
CA HIS A 350 1.80 -6.96 -36.89
C HIS A 350 1.75 -7.01 -38.41
N ILE A 351 2.01 -8.18 -39.04
CA ILE A 351 1.86 -8.36 -40.47
C ILE A 351 0.39 -8.30 -40.89
N PHE A 352 -0.51 -8.88 -40.08
CA PHE A 352 -1.95 -8.80 -40.33
C PHE A 352 -2.49 -7.37 -40.22
N ARG A 353 -1.91 -6.54 -39.38
CA ARG A 353 -2.29 -5.12 -39.22
C ARG A 353 -2.12 -4.30 -40.52
N HIS A 354 -1.18 -4.70 -41.37
CA HIS A 354 -0.95 -4.03 -42.65
C HIS A 354 -1.79 -4.59 -43.80
N LYS A 355 -2.62 -5.62 -43.56
CA LYS A 355 -3.56 -6.14 -44.50
C LYS A 355 -4.93 -5.53 -44.24
N GLU A 356 -5.52 -4.84 -45.21
CA GLU A 356 -6.82 -4.18 -45.12
C GLU A 356 -8.01 -5.15 -44.89
N GLU A 357 -7.74 -6.47 -44.78
CA GLU A 357 -8.73 -7.51 -44.60
C GLU A 357 -9.29 -7.62 -43.18
N PHE A 358 -8.59 -7.06 -42.19
CA PHE A 358 -8.94 -7.26 -40.76
C PHE A 358 -9.24 -5.94 -40.08
N ASP A 359 -10.31 -5.93 -39.26
CA ASP A 359 -10.69 -4.78 -38.44
C ASP A 359 -9.64 -4.52 -37.35
N ASP A 360 -9.20 -3.26 -37.21
CA ASP A 360 -8.25 -2.80 -36.20
C ASP A 360 -8.67 -3.15 -34.78
N ASN A 361 -9.99 -3.17 -34.50
CA ASN A 361 -10.50 -3.54 -33.17
C ASN A 361 -10.27 -5.02 -32.87
N ILE A 362 -10.34 -5.88 -33.89
CA ILE A 362 -10.06 -7.32 -33.75
C ILE A 362 -8.57 -7.53 -33.49
N ILE A 363 -7.71 -6.82 -34.22
CA ILE A 363 -6.25 -6.89 -34.04
C ILE A 363 -5.88 -6.44 -32.61
N ARG A 364 -6.42 -5.33 -32.12
CA ARG A 364 -6.22 -4.86 -30.73
C ARG A 364 -6.75 -5.85 -29.69
N LEU A 365 -7.84 -6.54 -29.96
CA LEU A 365 -8.36 -7.57 -29.06
C LEU A 365 -7.38 -8.75 -28.93
N ILE A 366 -6.79 -9.18 -30.05
CA ILE A 366 -5.81 -10.27 -30.07
C ILE A 366 -4.50 -9.82 -29.40
N GLU A 367 -4.03 -8.59 -29.69
CA GLU A 367 -2.85 -7.99 -29.07
C GLU A 367 -3.00 -7.99 -27.53
N LYS A 368 -4.15 -7.51 -27.02
CA LYS A 368 -4.42 -7.54 -25.58
C LYS A 368 -4.44 -8.95 -24.99
N ARG A 369 -4.88 -9.96 -25.76
CA ARG A 369 -4.84 -11.36 -25.31
C ARG A 369 -3.39 -11.85 -25.19
N LEU A 370 -2.51 -11.50 -26.14
CA LEU A 370 -1.09 -11.84 -26.10
C LEU A 370 -0.39 -11.12 -24.93
N ASP A 371 -0.72 -9.84 -24.66
CA ASP A 371 -0.18 -9.10 -23.53
C ASP A 371 -0.54 -9.76 -22.19
N LEU A 372 -1.79 -10.20 -22.01
CA LEU A 372 -2.23 -10.91 -20.81
C LEU A 372 -1.56 -12.28 -20.65
N GLU A 373 -1.24 -12.95 -21.75
CA GLU A 373 -0.55 -14.22 -21.75
C GLU A 373 0.92 -14.04 -21.35
N GLU A 374 1.57 -13.00 -21.84
CA GLU A 374 2.95 -12.62 -21.50
C GLU A 374 3.05 -12.19 -20.03
N GLU A 375 2.18 -11.30 -19.55
CA GLU A 375 2.08 -10.87 -18.14
C GLU A 375 1.96 -12.09 -17.21
N ARG A 376 1.10 -13.05 -17.54
CA ARG A 376 0.95 -14.29 -16.77
C ARG A 376 2.21 -15.16 -16.74
N LEU A 377 3.01 -15.15 -17.81
CA LEU A 377 4.27 -15.87 -17.86
C LEU A 377 5.37 -15.17 -17.06
N GLU A 378 5.33 -13.82 -16.98
CA GLU A 378 6.29 -13.01 -16.23
C GLU A 378 6.02 -13.03 -14.72
N ASP A 379 4.77 -12.85 -14.29
CA ASP A 379 4.38 -12.87 -12.86
C ASP A 379 4.77 -14.17 -12.15
N ASP A 380 4.83 -15.25 -12.88
CA ASP A 380 5.37 -16.51 -12.35
C ASP A 380 6.93 -16.52 -12.23
N ILE A 381 7.67 -15.43 -12.56
CA ILE A 381 9.15 -15.36 -12.57
C ILE A 381 9.72 -14.55 -11.40
N GLU A 382 8.95 -13.57 -10.84
CA GLU A 382 9.33 -12.80 -9.66
C GLU A 382 9.02 -13.55 -8.36
#